data_e5ce077ff3069fd607db392baecbd617
#
_entry.id   e5ce077ff3069fd607db392baecbd617
#
_cell.length_a   1.000
_cell.length_b   1.000
_cell.length_c   1.000
_cell.angle_alpha   90.00
_cell.angle_beta   90.00
_cell.angle_gamma   90.00
#
_symmetry.space_group_name_H-M   'P 1'
#
loop_
_entity.id
_entity.type
_entity.pdbx_description
1 polymer ?
#
loop_
_entity_poly.entity_id
_entity_poly.type
_entity_poly.pdbx_seq_one_letter_code
_entity_poly.pdbx_strand_id
1 'polypeptide(L)'
;VKRRGPLARQESVADAAGPAGQGGLLLVACGALARELVDIQRQFPDGVVEITCLPASWHNHPERIVPGVRRKVDAALRDQRNVAVVYGDCGTGGELDAYLEQVGVPRIPGPHCYEMFLGKPVFDDEMEHALGTFFLTDYMVRHFERIVMQGMGLCKHPQLRDMYFGHYTRVLYIAQTDDLALRVKAERAAQELGLAYEYRLAGYGAFPGFVEQALAGARSSSIAPT
;
A
#
# COMPACT_ATOMS: atom_id res chain seq x y z
N VAL A 1 -2.30 20.56 38.45
CA VAL A 1 -1.10 20.45 37.59
C VAL A 1 -1.39 19.36 36.57
N LYS A 2 -1.77 19.75 35.34
CA LYS A 2 -2.04 18.83 34.22
C LYS A 2 -0.69 18.42 33.61
N ARG A 3 -0.29 17.16 33.79
CA ARG A 3 0.85 16.57 33.05
C ARG A 3 0.42 16.25 31.62
N ARG A 4 0.99 16.96 30.64
CA ARG A 4 0.91 16.61 29.22
C ARG A 4 1.73 15.34 28.99
N GLY A 5 1.10 14.28 28.48
CA GLY A 5 1.77 13.07 28.01
C GLY A 5 2.61 13.36 26.75
N PRO A 6 3.63 12.56 26.47
CA PRO A 6 4.53 12.77 25.34
C PRO A 6 3.78 12.55 24.02
N LEU A 7 3.84 13.56 23.14
CA LEU A 7 3.42 13.48 21.75
C LEU A 7 4.25 12.38 21.06
N ALA A 8 3.56 11.41 20.47
CA ALA A 8 4.18 10.41 19.61
C ALA A 8 4.98 11.12 18.51
N ARG A 9 6.28 10.85 18.43
CA ARG A 9 7.13 11.29 17.33
C ARG A 9 6.57 10.70 16.04
N GLN A 10 6.09 11.57 15.16
CA GLN A 10 5.89 11.25 13.76
C GLN A 10 7.27 10.93 13.18
N GLU A 11 7.49 9.67 12.81
CA GLU A 11 8.62 9.31 11.96
C GLU A 11 8.43 9.99 10.61
N SER A 12 9.10 11.13 10.45
CA SER A 12 9.31 11.74 9.15
C SER A 12 10.28 10.84 8.39
N VAL A 13 9.76 10.05 7.46
CA VAL A 13 10.60 9.49 6.40
C VAL A 13 11.11 10.68 5.61
N ALA A 14 12.41 10.92 5.70
CA ALA A 14 13.09 12.07 5.17
C ALA A 14 12.80 12.26 3.67
N ASP A 15 12.45 13.49 3.30
CA ASP A 15 12.52 14.00 1.94
C ASP A 15 13.99 14.09 1.51
N ALA A 16 14.56 12.97 1.10
CA ALA A 16 15.85 12.92 0.42
C ALA A 16 15.60 12.70 -1.08
N ALA A 17 15.01 13.70 -1.73
CA ALA A 17 14.94 13.73 -3.17
C ALA A 17 16.17 14.48 -3.70
N GLY A 18 17.19 13.73 -4.11
CA GLY A 18 18.19 14.24 -5.05
C GLY A 18 17.53 14.49 -6.41
N PRO A 19 18.09 15.36 -7.28
CA PRO A 19 17.52 15.61 -8.59
C PRO A 19 17.58 14.33 -9.42
N ALA A 20 16.39 13.75 -9.74
CA ALA A 20 16.31 12.69 -10.72
C ALA A 20 16.84 13.20 -12.05
N GLY A 21 17.86 12.51 -12.60
CA GLY A 21 18.33 12.79 -13.95
C GLY A 21 17.17 12.69 -14.95
N GLN A 22 17.26 13.42 -16.08
CA GLN A 22 16.28 13.33 -17.16
C GLN A 22 16.02 11.87 -17.54
N GLY A 23 14.79 11.36 -17.30
CA GLY A 23 14.38 9.97 -17.57
C GLY A 23 14.14 9.09 -16.35
N GLY A 24 14.28 9.59 -15.10
CA GLY A 24 13.89 8.88 -13.88
C GLY A 24 12.38 8.90 -13.64
N LEU A 25 11.88 7.95 -12.84
CA LEU A 25 10.48 7.78 -12.46
C LEU A 25 10.30 7.99 -10.96
N LEU A 26 9.40 8.89 -10.55
CA LEU A 26 8.95 9.02 -9.18
C LEU A 26 7.71 8.15 -8.94
N LEU A 27 7.77 7.25 -7.98
CA LEU A 27 6.62 6.50 -7.48
C LEU A 27 6.02 7.20 -6.25
N VAL A 28 4.77 7.63 -6.35
CA VAL A 28 3.98 8.12 -5.21
C VAL A 28 3.16 6.96 -4.68
N ALA A 29 3.45 6.47 -3.47
CA ALA A 29 2.95 5.18 -3.00
C ALA A 29 2.33 5.23 -1.60
N CYS A 30 1.54 4.19 -1.28
CA CYS A 30 1.12 3.90 0.08
C CYS A 30 2.32 3.42 0.91
N GLY A 31 2.49 3.96 2.12
CA GLY A 31 3.56 3.54 3.02
C GLY A 31 3.50 2.07 3.46
N ALA A 32 2.34 1.44 3.33
CA ALA A 32 2.21 0.00 3.57
C ALA A 32 2.95 -0.86 2.53
N LEU A 33 3.27 -0.29 1.35
CA LEU A 33 3.95 -0.95 0.23
C LEU A 33 5.43 -0.58 0.13
N ALA A 34 5.95 0.19 1.10
CA ALA A 34 7.28 0.77 1.01
C ALA A 34 8.40 -0.27 0.90
N ARG A 35 8.28 -1.41 1.60
CA ARG A 35 9.30 -2.47 1.59
C ARG A 35 9.40 -3.14 0.23
N GLU A 36 8.25 -3.55 -0.29
CA GLU A 36 8.12 -4.21 -1.59
C GLU A 36 8.65 -3.31 -2.71
N LEU A 37 8.29 -2.02 -2.67
CA LEU A 37 8.75 -1.05 -3.66
C LEU A 37 10.26 -0.77 -3.56
N VAL A 38 10.83 -0.73 -2.36
CA VAL A 38 12.29 -0.60 -2.17
C VAL A 38 13.02 -1.83 -2.71
N ASP A 39 12.48 -3.03 -2.52
CA ASP A 39 13.09 -4.25 -3.05
C ASP A 39 12.99 -4.30 -4.58
N ILE A 40 11.90 -3.80 -5.17
CA ILE A 40 11.77 -3.63 -6.63
C ILE A 40 12.73 -2.55 -7.13
N GLN A 41 12.82 -1.40 -6.43
CA GLN A 41 13.73 -0.30 -6.80
C GLN A 41 15.18 -0.76 -6.93
N ARG A 42 15.65 -1.65 -6.05
CA ARG A 42 17.02 -2.22 -6.08
C ARG A 42 17.35 -2.99 -7.35
N GLN A 43 16.36 -3.36 -8.15
CA GLN A 43 16.56 -4.03 -9.44
C GLN A 43 16.89 -3.05 -10.57
N PHE A 44 16.79 -1.74 -10.32
CA PHE A 44 17.10 -0.67 -11.26
C PHE A 44 18.40 0.06 -10.85
N PRO A 45 19.11 0.70 -11.80
CA PRO A 45 20.23 1.57 -11.45
C PRO A 45 19.82 2.70 -10.50
N ASP A 46 20.75 3.17 -9.68
CA ASP A 46 20.52 4.25 -8.72
C ASP A 46 19.97 5.50 -9.41
N GLY A 47 18.95 6.10 -8.82
CA GLY A 47 18.31 7.32 -9.31
C GLY A 47 17.35 7.13 -10.48
N VAL A 48 17.19 5.91 -11.03
CA VAL A 48 16.23 5.62 -12.11
C VAL A 48 14.80 5.55 -11.59
N VAL A 49 14.60 4.96 -10.42
CA VAL A 49 13.30 4.89 -9.74
C VAL A 49 13.47 5.52 -8.35
N GLU A 50 12.65 6.50 -8.06
CA GLU A 50 12.56 7.11 -6.74
C GLU A 50 11.19 6.81 -6.12
N ILE A 51 11.13 6.73 -4.78
CA ILE A 51 9.92 6.39 -4.06
C ILE A 51 9.62 7.48 -3.03
N THR A 52 8.38 7.98 -3.02
CA THR A 52 7.86 8.80 -1.93
C THR A 52 6.58 8.17 -1.42
N CYS A 53 6.47 7.99 -0.10
CA CYS A 53 5.34 7.32 0.51
C CYS A 53 4.45 8.31 1.27
N LEU A 54 3.14 8.06 1.20
CA LEU A 54 2.14 8.65 2.08
C LEU A 54 1.92 7.75 3.30
N PRO A 55 1.55 8.32 4.47
CA PRO A 55 1.35 7.52 5.67
C PRO A 55 0.36 6.37 5.47
N ALA A 56 0.75 5.15 5.81
CA ALA A 56 -0.12 3.98 5.74
C ALA A 56 -1.38 4.11 6.62
N SER A 57 -1.31 4.91 7.71
CA SER A 57 -2.46 5.20 8.58
C SER A 57 -3.60 5.95 7.88
N TRP A 58 -3.36 6.52 6.71
CA TRP A 58 -4.42 7.16 5.91
C TRP A 58 -5.40 6.15 5.31
N HIS A 59 -5.10 4.88 5.37
CA HIS A 59 -6.07 3.83 5.07
C HIS A 59 -7.35 3.93 5.92
N ASN A 60 -7.22 4.42 7.16
CA ASN A 60 -8.33 4.70 8.06
C ASN A 60 -8.90 6.13 7.89
N HIS A 61 -8.33 6.91 6.96
CA HIS A 61 -8.66 8.30 6.69
C HIS A 61 -8.61 8.57 5.18
N PRO A 62 -9.47 7.88 4.37
CA PRO A 62 -9.40 7.94 2.91
C PRO A 62 -9.55 9.36 2.34
N GLU A 63 -10.22 10.25 3.06
CA GLU A 63 -10.35 11.67 2.72
C GLU A 63 -8.99 12.41 2.63
N ARG A 64 -7.92 11.84 3.18
CA ARG A 64 -6.56 12.41 3.13
C ARG A 64 -5.74 11.92 1.94
N ILE A 65 -6.15 10.80 1.33
CA ILE A 65 -5.37 10.14 0.27
C ILE A 65 -5.28 11.04 -0.96
N VAL A 66 -6.41 11.43 -1.54
CA VAL A 66 -6.44 12.24 -2.76
C VAL A 66 -5.71 13.58 -2.59
N PRO A 67 -5.94 14.39 -1.54
CA PRO A 67 -5.17 15.61 -1.31
C PRO A 67 -3.66 15.37 -1.14
N GLY A 68 -3.28 14.25 -0.51
CA GLY A 68 -1.89 13.88 -0.30
C GLY A 68 -1.19 13.48 -1.58
N VAL A 69 -1.82 12.61 -2.39
CA VAL A 69 -1.32 12.21 -3.71
C VAL A 69 -1.20 13.42 -4.61
N ARG A 70 -2.25 14.25 -4.70
CA ARG A 70 -2.27 15.47 -5.50
C ARG A 70 -1.07 16.36 -5.20
N ARG A 71 -0.79 16.67 -3.93
CA ARG A 71 0.38 17.50 -3.57
C ARG A 71 1.70 16.96 -4.12
N LYS A 72 1.92 15.64 -4.04
CA LYS A 72 3.16 15.01 -4.51
C LYS A 72 3.23 14.95 -6.03
N VAL A 73 2.12 14.59 -6.67
CA VAL A 73 2.01 14.55 -8.14
C VAL A 73 2.16 15.93 -8.75
N ASP A 74 1.41 16.94 -8.26
CA ASP A 74 1.50 18.30 -8.78
C ASP A 74 2.91 18.91 -8.62
N ALA A 75 3.60 18.58 -7.50
CA ALA A 75 4.99 19.00 -7.32
C ALA A 75 5.91 18.34 -8.37
N ALA A 76 5.78 17.02 -8.56
CA ALA A 76 6.58 16.30 -9.55
C ALA A 76 6.34 16.80 -10.98
N LEU A 77 5.09 17.08 -11.35
CA LEU A 77 4.74 17.61 -12.67
C LEU A 77 5.28 19.03 -12.90
N ARG A 78 5.23 19.91 -11.87
CA ARG A 78 5.87 21.24 -11.96
C ARG A 78 7.38 21.16 -12.18
N ASP A 79 8.01 20.15 -11.57
CA ASP A 79 9.44 19.89 -11.71
C ASP A 79 9.77 19.06 -12.96
N GLN A 80 8.79 18.89 -13.87
CA GLN A 80 8.91 18.13 -15.14
C GLN A 80 9.41 16.69 -14.93
N ARG A 81 9.05 16.08 -13.81
CA ARG A 81 9.42 14.71 -13.48
C ARG A 81 8.35 13.72 -13.98
N ASN A 82 8.80 12.58 -14.48
CA ASN A 82 7.89 11.46 -14.70
C ASN A 82 7.40 10.92 -13.36
N VAL A 83 6.11 10.69 -13.25
CA VAL A 83 5.48 10.23 -12.01
C VAL A 83 4.47 9.13 -12.28
N ALA A 84 4.39 8.14 -11.40
CA ALA A 84 3.35 7.13 -11.39
C ALA A 84 2.87 6.90 -9.95
N VAL A 85 1.62 6.42 -9.79
CA VAL A 85 0.99 6.25 -8.48
C VAL A 85 0.81 4.78 -8.17
N VAL A 86 1.32 4.35 -7.01
CA VAL A 86 1.18 2.99 -6.48
C VAL A 86 0.26 3.03 -5.27
N TYR A 87 -1.03 3.13 -5.56
CA TYR A 87 -2.11 3.23 -4.58
C TYR A 87 -3.38 2.56 -5.12
N GLY A 88 -4.14 1.82 -4.29
CA GLY A 88 -5.48 1.37 -4.64
C GLY A 88 -6.49 2.50 -4.54
N ASP A 89 -7.75 2.23 -4.88
CA ASP A 89 -8.84 3.17 -4.56
C ASP A 89 -8.94 3.40 -3.05
N CYS A 90 -8.83 2.32 -2.27
CA CYS A 90 -8.71 2.38 -0.80
C CYS A 90 -9.76 3.28 -0.13
N GLY A 91 -10.98 3.33 -0.69
CA GLY A 91 -12.11 4.12 -0.17
C GLY A 91 -12.15 5.57 -0.63
N THR A 92 -11.42 5.94 -1.69
CA THR A 92 -11.50 7.28 -2.31
C THR A 92 -12.72 7.41 -3.23
N GLY A 93 -13.44 6.31 -3.51
CA GLY A 93 -14.66 6.31 -4.30
C GLY A 93 -14.48 6.77 -5.75
N GLY A 94 -13.30 6.52 -6.33
CA GLY A 94 -12.95 6.93 -7.69
C GLY A 94 -12.39 8.34 -7.81
N GLU A 95 -12.36 9.15 -6.75
CA GLU A 95 -11.80 10.52 -6.81
C GLU A 95 -10.32 10.52 -7.17
N LEU A 96 -9.58 9.49 -6.72
CA LEU A 96 -8.16 9.33 -7.06
C LEU A 96 -7.99 9.10 -8.56
N ASP A 97 -8.79 8.20 -9.15
CA ASP A 97 -8.73 7.90 -10.58
C ASP A 97 -9.11 9.13 -11.41
N ALA A 98 -10.20 9.81 -11.07
CA ALA A 98 -10.64 11.03 -11.77
C ALA A 98 -9.56 12.12 -11.79
N TYR A 99 -8.85 12.31 -10.68
CA TYR A 99 -7.74 13.25 -10.62
C TYR A 99 -6.57 12.82 -11.50
N LEU A 100 -6.16 11.55 -11.42
CA LEU A 100 -5.00 11.04 -12.15
C LEU A 100 -5.24 11.00 -13.66
N GLU A 101 -6.46 10.69 -14.11
CA GLU A 101 -6.87 10.79 -15.50
C GLU A 101 -6.78 12.23 -16.01
N GLN A 102 -7.25 13.21 -15.23
CA GLN A 102 -7.19 14.62 -15.58
C GLN A 102 -5.75 15.10 -15.83
N VAL A 103 -4.78 14.59 -15.07
CA VAL A 103 -3.36 15.01 -15.20
C VAL A 103 -2.50 14.05 -16.01
N GLY A 104 -3.08 12.98 -16.55
CA GLY A 104 -2.39 12.00 -17.40
C GLY A 104 -1.34 11.16 -16.67
N VAL A 105 -1.52 10.92 -15.35
CA VAL A 105 -0.57 10.16 -14.52
C VAL A 105 -1.06 8.72 -14.33
N PRO A 106 -0.25 7.71 -14.69
CA PRO A 106 -0.65 6.32 -14.53
C PRO A 106 -0.70 5.89 -13.06
N ARG A 107 -1.68 5.06 -12.73
CA ARG A 107 -1.82 4.38 -11.45
C ARG A 107 -1.84 2.87 -11.67
N ILE A 108 -1.26 2.12 -10.71
CA ILE A 108 -1.42 0.67 -10.69
C ILE A 108 -2.91 0.31 -10.59
N PRO A 109 -3.44 -0.54 -11.47
CA PRO A 109 -4.86 -0.90 -11.45
C PRO A 109 -5.20 -1.73 -10.21
N GLY A 110 -6.45 -1.69 -9.80
CA GLY A 110 -7.02 -2.46 -8.70
C GLY A 110 -7.61 -1.60 -7.59
N PRO A 111 -8.69 -2.07 -6.94
CA PRO A 111 -9.36 -1.37 -5.85
C PRO A 111 -8.54 -1.41 -4.56
N HIS A 112 -7.78 -2.50 -4.33
CA HIS A 112 -7.00 -2.74 -3.13
C HIS A 112 -5.66 -3.39 -3.44
N CYS A 113 -4.66 -3.20 -2.56
CA CYS A 113 -3.36 -3.86 -2.69
C CYS A 113 -3.47 -5.40 -2.68
N TYR A 114 -4.51 -5.98 -2.10
CA TYR A 114 -4.77 -7.42 -2.12
C TYR A 114 -4.92 -7.96 -3.54
N GLU A 115 -5.70 -7.28 -4.40
CA GLU A 115 -5.81 -7.62 -5.81
C GLU A 115 -4.48 -7.45 -6.53
N MET A 116 -3.74 -6.39 -6.23
CA MET A 116 -2.43 -6.13 -6.84
C MET A 116 -1.41 -7.25 -6.53
N PHE A 117 -1.49 -7.86 -5.34
CA PHE A 117 -0.65 -8.99 -4.96
C PHE A 117 -1.14 -10.32 -5.55
N LEU A 118 -2.45 -10.60 -5.47
CA LEU A 118 -3.03 -11.88 -5.91
C LEU A 118 -3.22 -11.97 -7.43
N GLY A 119 -3.37 -10.83 -8.09
CA GLY A 119 -3.92 -10.74 -9.43
C GLY A 119 -5.45 -10.83 -9.45
N LYS A 120 -6.07 -10.12 -10.40
CA LYS A 120 -7.53 -9.97 -10.47
C LYS A 120 -8.30 -11.31 -10.50
N PRO A 121 -7.93 -12.34 -11.29
CA PRO A 121 -8.71 -13.58 -11.33
C PRO A 121 -8.77 -14.29 -9.98
N VAL A 122 -7.66 -14.33 -9.25
CA VAL A 122 -7.58 -14.97 -7.95
C VAL A 122 -8.32 -14.16 -6.90
N PHE A 123 -8.20 -12.83 -6.96
CA PHE A 123 -8.89 -11.94 -6.03
C PHE A 123 -10.41 -11.99 -6.21
N ASP A 124 -10.89 -12.01 -7.46
CA ASP A 124 -12.32 -12.13 -7.77
C ASP A 124 -12.88 -13.46 -7.24
N ASP A 125 -12.16 -14.57 -7.44
CA ASP A 125 -12.54 -15.89 -6.92
C ASP A 125 -12.65 -15.88 -5.39
N GLU A 126 -11.69 -15.27 -4.69
CA GLU A 126 -11.73 -15.10 -3.23
C GLU A 126 -12.92 -14.25 -2.77
N MET A 127 -13.26 -13.20 -3.51
CA MET A 127 -14.37 -12.31 -3.17
C MET A 127 -15.74 -12.96 -3.47
N GLU A 128 -15.82 -13.82 -4.48
CA GLU A 128 -17.05 -14.51 -4.85
C GLU A 128 -17.35 -15.69 -3.92
N HIS A 129 -16.32 -16.48 -3.57
CA HIS A 129 -16.50 -17.75 -2.86
C HIS A 129 -16.24 -17.66 -1.35
N ALA A 130 -15.62 -16.59 -0.87
CA ALA A 130 -15.20 -16.49 0.51
C ALA A 130 -15.38 -15.08 1.10
N LEU A 131 -16.61 -14.57 1.08
CA LEU A 131 -17.01 -13.24 1.56
C LEU A 131 -16.57 -12.95 3.02
N GLY A 132 -16.45 -13.97 3.86
CA GLY A 132 -16.00 -13.85 5.24
C GLY A 132 -14.48 -13.90 5.40
N THR A 133 -13.69 -13.37 4.45
CA THR A 133 -12.23 -13.38 4.51
C THR A 133 -11.65 -12.07 5.02
N PHE A 134 -10.85 -12.12 6.08
CA PHE A 134 -10.01 -11.02 6.54
C PHE A 134 -8.61 -11.17 5.94
N PHE A 135 -8.19 -10.21 5.13
CA PHE A 135 -6.90 -10.27 4.44
C PHE A 135 -5.78 -9.68 5.31
N LEU A 136 -4.64 -10.35 5.36
CA LEU A 136 -3.39 -9.84 5.92
C LEU A 136 -2.32 -9.83 4.85
N THR A 137 -1.49 -8.79 4.83
CA THR A 137 -0.23 -8.69 4.07
C THR A 137 0.95 -8.71 5.03
N ASP A 138 2.18 -8.83 4.53
CA ASP A 138 3.39 -8.74 5.35
C ASP A 138 3.39 -7.48 6.22
N TYR A 139 2.97 -6.33 5.65
CA TYR A 139 2.86 -5.09 6.40
C TYR A 139 1.87 -5.19 7.56
N MET A 140 0.68 -5.74 7.32
CA MET A 140 -0.34 -5.88 8.36
C MET A 140 0.08 -6.87 9.45
N VAL A 141 0.72 -7.99 9.07
CA VAL A 141 1.25 -8.96 10.04
C VAL A 141 2.33 -8.34 10.94
N ARG A 142 3.25 -7.54 10.36
CA ARG A 142 4.29 -6.85 11.13
C ARG A 142 3.73 -5.83 12.12
N HIS A 143 2.57 -5.27 11.82
CA HIS A 143 1.96 -4.18 12.58
C HIS A 143 0.58 -4.54 13.15
N PHE A 144 0.24 -5.83 13.22
CA PHE A 144 -1.08 -6.34 13.60
C PHE A 144 -1.54 -5.78 14.95
N GLU A 145 -0.69 -5.88 15.97
CA GLU A 145 -0.97 -5.35 17.31
C GLU A 145 -1.38 -3.87 17.26
N ARG A 146 -0.62 -3.05 16.55
CA ARG A 146 -0.86 -1.60 16.45
C ARG A 146 -2.09 -1.26 15.61
N ILE A 147 -2.26 -1.92 14.46
CA ILE A 147 -3.29 -1.58 13.48
C ILE A 147 -4.64 -2.18 13.88
N VAL A 148 -4.65 -3.46 14.24
CA VAL A 148 -5.88 -4.20 14.53
C VAL A 148 -6.20 -4.14 16.02
N MET A 149 -5.33 -4.65 16.87
CA MET A 149 -5.65 -4.80 18.31
C MET A 149 -5.81 -3.44 19.00
N GLN A 150 -4.86 -2.53 18.82
CA GLN A 150 -4.92 -1.19 19.42
C GLN A 150 -5.76 -0.22 18.58
N GLY A 151 -5.58 -0.23 17.24
CA GLY A 151 -6.24 0.71 16.33
C GLY A 151 -7.76 0.56 16.30
N MET A 152 -8.26 -0.67 16.41
CA MET A 152 -9.69 -0.97 16.49
C MET A 152 -10.21 -1.01 17.95
N GLY A 153 -9.33 -0.76 18.94
CA GLY A 153 -9.71 -0.71 20.35
C GLY A 153 -9.91 -2.07 21.01
N LEU A 154 -9.55 -3.18 20.38
CA LEU A 154 -9.77 -4.55 20.86
C LEU A 154 -9.02 -4.83 22.17
N CYS A 155 -7.84 -4.23 22.37
CA CYS A 155 -7.09 -4.34 23.62
C CYS A 155 -7.85 -3.79 24.84
N LYS A 156 -8.64 -2.73 24.63
CA LYS A 156 -9.41 -2.07 25.71
C LYS A 156 -10.82 -2.62 25.82
N HIS A 157 -11.38 -3.07 24.72
CA HIS A 157 -12.76 -3.49 24.56
C HIS A 157 -12.83 -4.82 23.80
N PRO A 158 -12.44 -5.96 24.40
CA PRO A 158 -12.42 -7.26 23.72
C PRO A 158 -13.77 -7.68 23.14
N GLN A 159 -14.88 -7.19 23.72
CA GLN A 159 -16.24 -7.44 23.23
C GLN A 159 -16.51 -6.87 21.81
N LEU A 160 -15.69 -5.90 21.36
CA LEU A 160 -15.79 -5.35 19.98
C LEU A 160 -15.34 -6.37 18.94
N ARG A 161 -14.59 -7.41 19.33
CA ARG A 161 -14.15 -8.46 18.40
C ARG A 161 -15.33 -9.07 17.66
N ASP A 162 -16.34 -9.49 18.36
CA ASP A 162 -17.52 -10.15 17.75
C ASP A 162 -18.33 -9.18 16.88
N MET A 163 -18.33 -7.88 17.23
CA MET A 163 -18.97 -6.86 16.41
C MET A 163 -18.21 -6.63 15.09
N TYR A 164 -16.87 -6.59 15.11
CA TYR A 164 -16.07 -6.36 13.92
C TYR A 164 -15.86 -7.62 13.09
N PHE A 165 -15.65 -8.76 13.75
CA PHE A 165 -15.23 -10.00 13.08
C PHE A 165 -16.27 -11.11 13.12
N GLY A 166 -17.46 -10.90 13.70
CA GLY A 166 -18.50 -11.93 13.81
C GLY A 166 -19.02 -12.49 12.49
N HIS A 167 -18.80 -11.79 11.39
CA HIS A 167 -19.13 -12.25 10.02
C HIS A 167 -17.93 -12.80 9.25
N TYR A 168 -16.72 -12.74 9.83
CA TYR A 168 -15.54 -13.33 9.21
C TYR A 168 -15.40 -14.78 9.64
N THR A 169 -14.92 -15.62 8.73
CA THR A 169 -14.71 -17.05 8.97
C THR A 169 -13.24 -17.43 8.93
N ARG A 170 -12.43 -16.67 8.20
CA ARG A 170 -11.01 -16.93 8.05
C ARG A 170 -10.16 -15.66 7.89
N VAL A 171 -8.89 -15.82 8.19
CA VAL A 171 -7.81 -14.91 7.78
C VAL A 171 -7.11 -15.53 6.59
N LEU A 172 -6.97 -14.79 5.49
CA LEU A 172 -6.07 -15.14 4.39
C LEU A 172 -4.81 -14.27 4.48
N TYR A 173 -3.68 -14.88 4.83
CA TYR A 173 -2.40 -14.21 4.79
C TYR A 173 -1.81 -14.29 3.38
N ILE A 174 -1.83 -13.16 2.68
CA ILE A 174 -1.23 -12.93 1.37
C ILE A 174 0.22 -12.50 1.63
N ALA A 175 1.16 -13.44 1.56
CA ALA A 175 2.55 -13.21 1.86
C ALA A 175 3.30 -12.62 0.67
N GLN A 176 4.08 -11.57 0.89
CA GLN A 176 4.98 -10.99 -0.10
C GLN A 176 6.35 -11.67 -0.06
N THR A 177 6.72 -12.20 1.10
CA THR A 177 7.98 -12.92 1.32
C THR A 177 7.72 -14.28 1.97
N ASP A 178 8.56 -15.28 1.68
CA ASP A 178 8.48 -16.58 2.36
C ASP A 178 9.24 -16.51 3.70
N ASP A 179 8.67 -15.77 4.65
CA ASP A 179 9.22 -15.54 5.99
C ASP A 179 8.45 -16.37 7.03
N LEU A 180 9.10 -17.42 7.56
CA LEU A 180 8.49 -18.29 8.56
C LEU A 180 8.06 -17.51 9.83
N ALA A 181 8.82 -16.49 10.23
CA ALA A 181 8.47 -15.70 11.42
C ALA A 181 7.18 -14.89 11.20
N LEU A 182 6.96 -14.38 9.97
CA LEU A 182 5.71 -13.72 9.62
C LEU A 182 4.55 -14.71 9.52
N ARG A 183 4.77 -15.91 8.99
CA ARG A 183 3.73 -16.96 8.96
C ARG A 183 3.24 -17.31 10.35
N VAL A 184 4.16 -17.53 11.32
CA VAL A 184 3.81 -17.79 12.72
C VAL A 184 3.05 -16.61 13.33
N LYS A 185 3.43 -15.36 13.03
CA LYS A 185 2.71 -14.17 13.51
C LYS A 185 1.31 -14.07 12.92
N ALA A 186 1.16 -14.35 11.63
CA ALA A 186 -0.13 -14.31 10.95
C ALA A 186 -1.10 -15.37 11.49
N GLU A 187 -0.59 -16.59 11.75
CA GLU A 187 -1.38 -17.65 12.38
C GLU A 187 -1.84 -17.26 13.78
N ARG A 188 -0.96 -16.66 14.60
CA ARG A 188 -1.33 -16.13 15.92
C ARG A 188 -2.39 -15.04 15.81
N ALA A 189 -2.27 -14.13 14.84
CA ALA A 189 -3.26 -13.10 14.59
C ALA A 189 -4.64 -13.69 14.27
N ALA A 190 -4.70 -14.76 13.46
CA ALA A 190 -5.94 -15.48 13.19
C ALA A 190 -6.53 -16.11 14.48
N GLN A 191 -5.68 -16.73 15.30
CA GLN A 191 -6.08 -17.30 16.60
C GLN A 191 -6.64 -16.22 17.54
N GLU A 192 -6.00 -15.05 17.64
CA GLU A 192 -6.47 -13.94 18.47
C GLU A 192 -7.83 -13.40 18.01
N LEU A 193 -8.10 -13.43 16.69
CA LEU A 193 -9.41 -13.06 16.13
C LEU A 193 -10.45 -14.20 16.23
N GLY A 194 -10.03 -15.43 16.54
CA GLY A 194 -10.91 -16.61 16.56
C GLY A 194 -11.31 -17.08 15.16
N LEU A 195 -10.46 -16.86 14.14
CA LEU A 195 -10.70 -17.17 12.73
C LEU A 195 -9.81 -18.32 12.26
N ALA A 196 -10.26 -19.05 11.22
CA ALA A 196 -9.42 -20.02 10.55
C ALA A 196 -8.23 -19.31 9.86
N TYR A 197 -7.11 -20.02 9.71
CA TYR A 197 -5.91 -19.45 9.08
C TYR A 197 -5.65 -20.09 7.73
N GLU A 198 -5.44 -19.28 6.72
CA GLU A 198 -4.98 -19.69 5.40
C GLU A 198 -3.77 -18.88 4.97
N TYR A 199 -2.89 -19.50 4.19
CA TYR A 199 -1.63 -18.90 3.72
C TYR A 199 -1.51 -19.00 2.21
N ARG A 200 -1.10 -17.89 1.58
CA ARG A 200 -0.76 -17.85 0.15
C ARG A 200 0.46 -16.99 -0.09
N LEU A 201 1.51 -17.58 -0.66
CA LEU A 201 2.68 -16.83 -1.13
C LEU A 201 2.34 -16.19 -2.48
N ALA A 202 2.20 -14.89 -2.51
CA ALA A 202 1.87 -14.10 -3.71
C ALA A 202 3.10 -13.40 -4.30
N GLY A 203 4.15 -13.18 -3.49
CA GLY A 203 5.26 -12.33 -3.90
C GLY A 203 4.80 -10.88 -4.12
N TYR A 204 5.43 -10.21 -5.07
CA TYR A 204 5.13 -8.80 -5.36
C TYR A 204 4.05 -8.58 -6.43
N GLY A 205 3.39 -9.64 -6.89
CA GLY A 205 2.23 -9.56 -7.79
C GLY A 205 2.44 -8.66 -9.01
N ALA A 206 1.56 -7.70 -9.21
CA ALA A 206 1.57 -6.78 -10.34
C ALA A 206 2.60 -5.64 -10.24
N PHE A 207 3.23 -5.44 -9.08
CA PHE A 207 4.06 -4.25 -8.84
C PHE A 207 5.30 -4.17 -9.74
N PRO A 208 6.11 -5.23 -9.94
CA PRO A 208 7.29 -5.14 -10.80
C PRO A 208 6.93 -4.75 -12.24
N GLY A 209 5.95 -5.44 -12.84
CA GLY A 209 5.50 -5.15 -14.20
C GLY A 209 4.93 -3.74 -14.36
N PHE A 210 4.21 -3.22 -13.37
CA PHE A 210 3.73 -1.85 -13.39
C PHE A 210 4.88 -0.83 -13.37
N VAL A 211 5.89 -1.03 -12.53
CA VAL A 211 7.05 -0.12 -12.45
C VAL A 211 7.83 -0.11 -13.77
N GLU A 212 8.03 -1.29 -14.37
CA GLU A 212 8.69 -1.41 -15.68
C GLU A 212 7.92 -0.68 -16.78
N GLN A 213 6.61 -0.86 -16.86
CA GLN A 213 5.74 -0.19 -17.83
C GLN A 213 5.74 1.33 -17.65
N ALA A 214 5.61 1.81 -16.41
CA ALA A 214 5.64 3.24 -16.11
C ALA A 214 6.99 3.87 -16.48
N LEU A 215 8.10 3.16 -16.23
CA LEU A 215 9.43 3.61 -16.61
C LEU A 215 9.64 3.63 -18.13
N ALA A 216 9.11 2.64 -18.86
CA ALA A 216 9.17 2.61 -20.31
C ALA A 216 8.38 3.78 -20.92
N GLY A 217 7.19 4.08 -20.39
CA GLY A 217 6.39 5.24 -20.79
C GLY A 217 7.12 6.57 -20.56
N ALA A 218 7.79 6.72 -19.41
CA ALA A 218 8.59 7.88 -19.05
C ALA A 218 9.72 8.15 -20.07
N ARG A 219 10.42 7.11 -20.50
CA ARG A 219 11.50 7.19 -21.51
C ARG A 219 10.99 7.57 -22.89
N SER A 220 9.82 7.05 -23.28
CA SER A 220 9.22 7.36 -24.57
C SER A 220 8.79 8.83 -24.68
N SER A 221 8.28 9.40 -23.59
CA SER A 221 7.90 10.82 -23.52
C SER A 221 9.09 11.78 -23.60
N SER A 222 10.28 11.34 -23.18
CA SER A 222 11.51 12.14 -23.20
C SER A 222 12.18 12.21 -24.59
N ILE A 223 11.76 11.39 -25.54
CA ILE A 223 12.37 11.25 -26.88
C ILE A 223 11.57 12.00 -27.96
N ALA A 224 10.35 12.48 -27.68
CA ALA A 224 9.55 13.25 -28.66
C ALA A 224 10.20 14.62 -28.89
N PRO A 225 10.72 14.94 -30.12
CA PRO A 225 11.29 16.24 -30.39
C PRO A 225 10.16 17.28 -30.45
N THR A 226 10.39 18.42 -29.83
CA THR A 226 9.63 19.66 -29.99
C THR A 226 9.71 20.18 -31.45
#